data_b129c5efed7fca5b594c6685536a6378
#
_entry.id   b129c5efed7fca5b594c6685536a6378
#
_cell.length_a   1.000
_cell.length_b   1.000
_cell.length_c   1.000
_cell.angle_alpha   90.00
_cell.angle_beta   90.00
_cell.angle_gamma   90.00
#
_symmetry.space_group_name_H-M   'P 1'
#
loop_
_entity.id
_entity.type
_entity.pdbx_description
1 polymer ?
#
loop_
_entity_poly.entity_id
_entity_poly.type
_entity_poly.pdbx_seq_one_letter_code
_entity_poly.pdbx_strand_id
1 'polypeptide(L)'
;MTYTESIDWLWAHLPMYQEKGRSAFRGKLDNILLLCDHLGNPQEQFPTLHIAGTNGKGSSSHALASVLQEAGYKVGLYTSPHLKDFRERIKINGEDISQEAVCQFVEKNKDFIEGENFSFFEVTVGMAFDYFAYQKVDIAVIEVGLGGRLDSTNIINPVVSLITNIGKDHTEILGNTLEEIAYEKAGIIKPHTPVVISEFHPLTAPVFKQVAAEREALIYFADSLEVPYTMDLKGGYQAKNIKGIVQTLRILQEKGWAISEENIQQGLSHIVANTHLMGRWQLLSEHPKTICDTAHNAHGFAEIFAQLGQEKYNTLHMVLGFVKEKDLDAILPMFPKEAHYYFCTPKIDRGLSATLLQEKAASYGLRGDAFPSVESALAQAQEQAHTDDFIYIGGSTFVVAEVV
;
A
#
# COMPACT_ATOMS: atom_id res chain seq x y z
N MET A 1 27.29 3.64 -12.62
CA MET A 1 26.40 2.46 -12.86
C MET A 1 25.24 2.88 -13.74
N THR A 2 24.74 2.00 -14.60
CA THR A 2 23.45 2.17 -15.26
C THR A 2 22.32 1.94 -14.24
N TYR A 3 21.10 2.35 -14.59
CA TYR A 3 19.94 2.10 -13.72
C TYR A 3 19.72 0.59 -13.46
N THR A 4 19.79 -0.21 -14.51
CA THR A 4 19.66 -1.68 -14.39
C THR A 4 20.73 -2.26 -13.46
N GLU A 5 21.99 -1.88 -13.63
CA GLU A 5 23.08 -2.32 -12.74
C GLU A 5 22.85 -1.89 -11.28
N SER A 6 22.29 -0.69 -11.06
CA SER A 6 21.99 -0.20 -9.71
C SER A 6 20.85 -0.99 -9.05
N ILE A 7 19.81 -1.31 -9.80
CA ILE A 7 18.69 -2.13 -9.30
C ILE A 7 19.14 -3.57 -9.07
N ASP A 8 19.89 -4.16 -9.99
CA ASP A 8 20.43 -5.52 -9.84
C ASP A 8 21.35 -5.61 -8.61
N TRP A 9 22.16 -4.57 -8.38
CA TRP A 9 23.01 -4.49 -7.19
C TRP A 9 22.16 -4.45 -5.90
N LEU A 10 21.13 -3.61 -5.85
CA LEU A 10 20.22 -3.55 -4.67
C LEU A 10 19.57 -4.91 -4.38
N TRP A 11 19.14 -5.62 -5.42
CA TRP A 11 18.52 -6.94 -5.27
C TRP A 11 19.51 -8.03 -4.86
N ALA A 12 20.73 -8.00 -5.40
CA ALA A 12 21.72 -9.01 -5.10
C ALA A 12 22.30 -8.90 -3.69
N HIS A 13 22.43 -7.68 -3.13
CA HIS A 13 23.12 -7.42 -1.87
C HIS A 13 22.20 -7.23 -0.68
N LEU A 14 20.93 -6.88 -0.90
CA LEU A 14 20.00 -6.53 0.16
C LEU A 14 18.88 -7.55 0.31
N PRO A 15 18.67 -8.13 1.52
CA PRO A 15 17.57 -9.07 1.73
C PRO A 15 16.22 -8.35 1.61
N MET A 16 15.36 -8.88 0.73
CA MET A 16 14.02 -8.35 0.47
C MET A 16 12.96 -9.16 1.20
N TYR A 17 12.06 -8.45 1.92
CA TYR A 17 10.88 -9.11 2.51
C TYR A 17 9.97 -9.75 1.45
N GLN A 18 9.83 -9.12 0.31
CA GLN A 18 9.03 -9.62 -0.81
C GLN A 18 9.53 -10.97 -1.36
N GLU A 19 10.81 -11.27 -1.23
CA GLU A 19 11.43 -12.54 -1.69
C GLU A 19 11.63 -13.51 -0.53
N LYS A 20 12.13 -13.03 0.62
CA LYS A 20 12.58 -13.87 1.75
C LYS A 20 11.57 -13.94 2.90
N GLY A 21 10.44 -13.21 2.81
CA GLY A 21 9.42 -13.19 3.86
C GLY A 21 9.98 -12.75 5.21
N ARG A 22 9.54 -13.39 6.30
CA ARG A 22 9.89 -13.06 7.69
C ARG A 22 11.40 -12.95 7.97
N SER A 23 12.23 -13.73 7.25
CA SER A 23 13.69 -13.74 7.49
C SER A 23 14.37 -12.41 7.14
N ALA A 24 13.76 -11.59 6.29
CA ALA A 24 14.24 -10.25 5.95
C ALA A 24 13.75 -9.15 6.91
N PHE A 25 12.81 -9.46 7.82
CA PHE A 25 12.32 -8.50 8.81
C PHE A 25 13.28 -8.39 9.99
N ARG A 26 13.85 -7.22 10.22
CA ARG A 26 14.87 -6.99 11.26
C ARG A 26 14.28 -6.70 12.64
N GLY A 27 13.08 -6.10 12.70
CA GLY A 27 12.39 -5.77 13.95
C GLY A 27 13.10 -4.78 14.87
N LYS A 28 13.98 -3.92 14.31
CA LYS A 28 14.75 -2.90 15.01
C LYS A 28 14.91 -1.66 14.14
N LEU A 29 15.08 -0.51 14.75
CA LEU A 29 15.30 0.77 14.06
C LEU A 29 16.77 1.18 13.97
N ASP A 30 17.69 0.43 14.59
CA ASP A 30 19.11 0.79 14.68
C ASP A 30 19.75 0.97 13.31
N ASN A 31 19.44 0.09 12.38
CA ASN A 31 19.99 0.14 11.02
C ASN A 31 19.54 1.39 10.27
N ILE A 32 18.23 1.68 10.23
CA ILE A 32 17.74 2.86 9.52
C ILE A 32 18.25 4.16 10.17
N LEU A 33 18.41 4.20 11.50
CA LEU A 33 19.03 5.32 12.20
C LEU A 33 20.50 5.48 11.79
N LEU A 34 21.25 4.38 11.73
CA LEU A 34 22.65 4.38 11.27
C LEU A 34 22.77 4.87 9.83
N LEU A 35 21.89 4.41 8.93
CA LEU A 35 21.88 4.87 7.54
C LEU A 35 21.55 6.36 7.46
N CYS A 36 20.52 6.81 8.17
CA CYS A 36 20.14 8.22 8.17
C CYS A 36 21.22 9.13 8.77
N ASP A 37 21.93 8.69 9.81
CA ASP A 37 23.07 9.42 10.36
C ASP A 37 24.18 9.58 9.29
N HIS A 38 24.52 8.51 8.58
CA HIS A 38 25.45 8.56 7.45
C HIS A 38 25.01 9.54 6.35
N LEU A 39 23.70 9.61 6.08
CA LEU A 39 23.11 10.51 5.08
C LEU A 39 22.96 11.96 5.59
N GLY A 40 23.27 12.28 6.85
CA GLY A 40 23.12 13.59 7.46
C GLY A 40 21.72 13.90 7.96
N ASN A 41 21.00 12.87 8.42
CA ASN A 41 19.65 12.93 9.00
C ASN A 41 18.62 13.63 8.09
N PRO A 42 18.46 13.19 6.82
CA PRO A 42 17.59 13.83 5.86
C PRO A 42 16.11 13.84 6.28
N GLN A 43 15.66 12.85 7.08
CA GLN A 43 14.28 12.74 7.58
C GLN A 43 13.85 13.88 8.51
N GLU A 44 14.79 14.69 9.00
CA GLU A 44 14.52 15.83 9.86
C GLU A 44 14.38 17.15 9.08
N GLN A 45 14.62 17.14 7.76
CA GLN A 45 14.72 18.36 6.94
C GLN A 45 13.41 18.81 6.31
N PHE A 46 12.32 18.06 6.48
CA PHE A 46 11.01 18.38 5.92
C PHE A 46 9.87 17.84 6.80
N PRO A 47 8.72 18.51 6.82
CA PRO A 47 7.51 17.99 7.48
C PRO A 47 7.01 16.70 6.84
N THR A 48 6.37 15.83 7.63
CA THR A 48 5.84 14.55 7.13
C THR A 48 4.41 14.29 7.59
N LEU A 49 3.65 13.51 6.80
CA LEU A 49 2.48 12.75 7.22
C LEU A 49 2.87 11.28 7.28
N HIS A 50 2.42 10.55 8.30
CA HIS A 50 2.77 9.14 8.47
C HIS A 50 1.51 8.27 8.42
N ILE A 51 1.45 7.34 7.47
CA ILE A 51 0.24 6.57 7.18
C ILE A 51 0.47 5.08 7.44
N ALA A 52 -0.26 4.53 8.43
CA ALA A 52 -0.30 3.09 8.72
C ALA A 52 -1.70 2.51 8.49
N GLY A 53 -1.81 1.19 8.57
CA GLY A 53 -3.06 0.45 8.43
C GLY A 53 -2.84 -0.93 7.84
N THR A 54 -3.87 -1.75 7.82
CA THR A 54 -3.82 -3.02 7.10
C THR A 54 -4.06 -2.78 5.61
N ASN A 55 -5.22 -2.27 5.25
CA ASN A 55 -5.59 -1.87 3.90
C ASN A 55 -5.79 -0.35 3.81
N GLY A 56 -5.83 0.21 2.60
CA GLY A 56 -6.12 1.63 2.39
C GLY A 56 -4.93 2.59 2.53
N LYS A 57 -3.76 2.14 3.03
CA LYS A 57 -2.57 2.99 3.18
C LYS A 57 -2.20 3.71 1.87
N GLY A 58 -1.93 2.97 0.81
CA GLY A 58 -1.54 3.53 -0.49
C GLY A 58 -2.59 4.49 -1.06
N SER A 59 -3.88 4.11 -1.03
CA SER A 59 -4.98 5.00 -1.47
C SER A 59 -4.99 6.31 -0.68
N SER A 60 -4.86 6.24 0.65
CA SER A 60 -4.86 7.42 1.52
C SER A 60 -3.61 8.27 1.31
N SER A 61 -2.43 7.64 1.12
CA SER A 61 -1.18 8.36 0.86
C SER A 61 -1.22 9.12 -0.46
N HIS A 62 -1.69 8.48 -1.53
CA HIS A 62 -1.84 9.12 -2.83
C HIS A 62 -2.89 10.24 -2.82
N ALA A 63 -4.02 10.04 -2.13
CA ALA A 63 -5.06 11.06 -2.01
C ALA A 63 -4.57 12.29 -1.24
N LEU A 64 -3.85 12.11 -0.12
CA LEU A 64 -3.24 13.21 0.63
C LEU A 64 -2.19 13.95 -0.22
N ALA A 65 -1.34 13.20 -0.92
CA ALA A 65 -0.34 13.79 -1.81
C ALA A 65 -1.00 14.60 -2.94
N SER A 66 -2.06 14.08 -3.57
CA SER A 66 -2.80 14.74 -4.63
C SER A 66 -3.40 16.08 -4.15
N VAL A 67 -4.06 16.11 -2.98
CA VAL A 67 -4.64 17.33 -2.42
C VAL A 67 -3.55 18.37 -2.10
N LEU A 68 -2.44 17.94 -1.53
CA LEU A 68 -1.32 18.84 -1.21
C LEU A 68 -0.66 19.42 -2.49
N GLN A 69 -0.60 18.64 -3.58
CA GLN A 69 -0.16 19.12 -4.88
C GLN A 69 -1.10 20.19 -5.44
N GLU A 70 -2.43 19.98 -5.39
CA GLU A 70 -3.43 20.97 -5.80
C GLU A 70 -3.38 22.24 -4.93
N ALA A 71 -2.92 22.14 -3.70
CA ALA A 71 -2.67 23.29 -2.84
C ALA A 71 -1.35 24.02 -3.16
N GLY A 72 -0.58 23.54 -4.15
CA GLY A 72 0.64 24.18 -4.65
C GLY A 72 1.91 23.79 -3.90
N TYR A 73 1.87 22.80 -3.01
CA TYR A 73 3.07 22.31 -2.33
C TYR A 73 3.89 21.38 -3.22
N LYS A 74 5.20 21.37 -3.03
CA LYS A 74 6.11 20.35 -3.56
C LYS A 74 6.06 19.13 -2.63
N VAL A 75 5.37 18.09 -3.07
CA VAL A 75 5.01 16.94 -2.23
C VAL A 75 5.89 15.74 -2.53
N GLY A 76 6.62 15.24 -1.52
CA GLY A 76 7.22 13.91 -1.56
C GLY A 76 6.17 12.86 -1.23
N LEU A 77 6.22 11.71 -1.92
CA LEU A 77 5.36 10.56 -1.64
C LEU A 77 6.20 9.29 -1.61
N TYR A 78 6.21 8.61 -0.47
CA TYR A 78 6.82 7.28 -0.31
C TYR A 78 5.73 6.23 -0.13
N THR A 79 5.71 5.21 -0.99
CA THR A 79 4.75 4.09 -0.93
C THR A 79 5.42 2.75 -1.17
N SER A 80 4.79 1.65 -0.72
CA SER A 80 5.29 0.30 -0.95
C SER A 80 4.16 -0.75 -0.90
N PRO A 81 4.33 -1.86 -1.64
CA PRO A 81 5.35 -2.14 -2.65
C PRO A 81 5.09 -1.37 -3.96
N HIS A 82 6.02 -1.40 -4.89
CA HIS A 82 5.80 -1.01 -6.29
C HIS A 82 5.09 -2.12 -7.07
N LEU A 83 4.51 -1.77 -8.20
CA LEU A 83 3.92 -2.73 -9.14
C LEU A 83 4.91 -3.16 -10.22
N LYS A 84 5.40 -2.24 -11.03
CA LYS A 84 6.27 -2.51 -12.18
C LYS A 84 7.70 -2.01 -12.00
N ASP A 85 7.86 -0.75 -11.59
CA ASP A 85 9.16 -0.09 -11.52
C ASP A 85 9.47 0.29 -10.07
N PHE A 86 10.70 0.01 -9.64
CA PHE A 86 11.20 0.39 -8.32
C PHE A 86 10.92 1.86 -7.98
N ARG A 87 11.02 2.76 -8.97
CA ARG A 87 10.87 4.21 -8.80
C ARG A 87 9.48 4.64 -8.36
N GLU A 88 8.45 3.82 -8.60
CA GLU A 88 7.08 4.08 -8.12
C GLU A 88 7.02 4.31 -6.60
N ARG A 89 8.01 3.80 -5.86
CA ARG A 89 8.09 3.95 -4.39
C ARG A 89 8.40 5.36 -3.94
N ILE A 90 9.03 6.18 -4.78
CA ILE A 90 9.56 7.49 -4.44
C ILE A 90 9.13 8.48 -5.51
N LYS A 91 8.18 9.33 -5.17
CA LYS A 91 7.64 10.33 -6.12
C LYS A 91 7.76 11.75 -5.56
N ILE A 92 7.87 12.71 -6.46
CA ILE A 92 7.69 14.14 -6.15
C ILE A 92 6.69 14.73 -7.13
N ASN A 93 5.58 15.27 -6.62
CA ASN A 93 4.46 15.78 -7.42
C ASN A 93 4.01 14.78 -8.49
N GLY A 94 3.86 13.51 -8.12
CA GLY A 94 3.42 12.42 -8.99
C GLY A 94 4.52 11.80 -9.86
N GLU A 95 5.62 12.51 -10.10
CA GLU A 95 6.72 12.01 -10.91
C GLU A 95 7.65 11.09 -10.11
N ASP A 96 7.96 9.94 -10.69
CA ASP A 96 8.89 8.98 -10.11
C ASP A 96 10.30 9.57 -9.96
N ILE A 97 11.03 9.15 -8.92
CA ILE A 97 12.46 9.44 -8.80
C ILE A 97 13.19 9.10 -10.11
N SER A 98 14.08 9.98 -10.58
CA SER A 98 14.77 9.75 -11.83
C SER A 98 15.76 8.55 -11.73
N GLN A 99 16.00 7.88 -12.85
CA GLN A 99 16.99 6.79 -12.91
C GLN A 99 18.37 7.27 -12.46
N GLU A 100 18.73 8.49 -12.84
CA GLU A 100 20.01 9.13 -12.48
C GLU A 100 20.12 9.33 -10.97
N ALA A 101 19.04 9.74 -10.30
CA ALA A 101 19.05 9.94 -8.85
C ALA A 101 19.22 8.61 -8.10
N VAL A 102 18.59 7.53 -8.58
CA VAL A 102 18.79 6.18 -8.04
C VAL A 102 20.24 5.74 -8.21
N CYS A 103 20.80 5.89 -9.42
CA CYS A 103 22.20 5.54 -9.70
C CYS A 103 23.17 6.32 -8.80
N GLN A 104 22.97 7.64 -8.67
CA GLN A 104 23.81 8.51 -7.84
C GLN A 104 23.75 8.11 -6.36
N PHE A 105 22.55 7.79 -5.84
CA PHE A 105 22.42 7.33 -4.47
C PHE A 105 23.18 6.02 -4.24
N VAL A 106 23.02 5.04 -5.13
CA VAL A 106 23.69 3.74 -5.01
C VAL A 106 25.21 3.93 -5.13
N GLU A 107 25.71 4.62 -6.15
CA GLU A 107 27.16 4.83 -6.35
C GLU A 107 27.81 5.53 -5.15
N LYS A 108 27.15 6.52 -4.58
CA LYS A 108 27.66 7.29 -3.44
C LYS A 108 27.72 6.46 -2.15
N ASN A 109 26.77 5.56 -1.95
CA ASN A 109 26.56 4.93 -0.64
C ASN A 109 26.85 3.41 -0.63
N LYS A 110 27.13 2.76 -1.79
CA LYS A 110 27.28 1.31 -1.89
C LYS A 110 28.34 0.73 -0.93
N ASP A 111 29.48 1.36 -0.80
CA ASP A 111 30.59 0.86 0.05
C ASP A 111 30.18 0.87 1.54
N PHE A 112 29.43 1.89 1.96
CA PHE A 112 28.86 1.94 3.32
C PHE A 112 27.75 0.90 3.50
N ILE A 113 26.86 0.76 2.51
CA ILE A 113 25.77 -0.20 2.56
C ILE A 113 26.29 -1.64 2.59
N GLU A 114 27.34 -1.97 1.82
CA GLU A 114 27.99 -3.29 1.83
C GLU A 114 28.69 -3.61 3.13
N GLY A 115 29.22 -2.60 3.81
CA GLY A 115 29.90 -2.75 5.10
C GLY A 115 28.94 -3.05 6.26
N GLU A 116 27.66 -2.82 6.08
CA GLU A 116 26.62 -2.96 7.08
C GLU A 116 25.54 -3.98 6.67
N ASN A 117 24.71 -4.40 7.60
CA ASN A 117 23.72 -5.44 7.34
C ASN A 117 22.31 -4.85 7.13
N PHE A 118 22.15 -3.96 6.15
CA PHE A 118 20.88 -3.33 5.81
C PHE A 118 19.95 -4.29 5.05
N SER A 119 18.64 -4.06 5.19
CA SER A 119 17.62 -4.63 4.32
C SER A 119 17.34 -3.73 3.13
N PHE A 120 16.78 -4.30 2.07
CA PHE A 120 16.30 -3.54 0.91
C PHE A 120 15.32 -2.42 1.31
N PHE A 121 14.43 -2.70 2.28
CA PHE A 121 13.45 -1.72 2.74
C PHE A 121 14.11 -0.54 3.46
N GLU A 122 15.07 -0.80 4.35
CA GLU A 122 15.84 0.26 5.04
C GLU A 122 16.56 1.17 4.05
N VAL A 123 17.25 0.58 3.08
CA VAL A 123 17.97 1.35 2.05
C VAL A 123 17.01 2.16 1.18
N THR A 124 15.86 1.59 0.82
CA THR A 124 14.85 2.31 0.02
C THR A 124 14.24 3.48 0.79
N VAL A 125 13.96 3.32 2.09
CA VAL A 125 13.48 4.41 2.97
C VAL A 125 14.53 5.50 3.09
N GLY A 126 15.79 5.14 3.33
CA GLY A 126 16.91 6.10 3.39
C GLY A 126 17.08 6.87 2.08
N MET A 127 16.99 6.18 0.93
CA MET A 127 17.02 6.81 -0.40
C MET A 127 15.87 7.82 -0.59
N ALA A 128 14.65 7.48 -0.14
CA ALA A 128 13.50 8.36 -0.23
C ALA A 128 13.72 9.64 0.59
N PHE A 129 14.20 9.51 1.84
CA PHE A 129 14.46 10.66 2.70
C PHE A 129 15.57 11.55 2.15
N ASP A 130 16.69 10.97 1.68
CA ASP A 130 17.79 11.71 1.05
C ASP A 130 17.30 12.46 -0.20
N TYR A 131 16.51 11.82 -1.05
CA TYR A 131 15.96 12.44 -2.25
C TYR A 131 14.99 13.57 -1.93
N PHE A 132 14.09 13.40 -0.96
CA PHE A 132 13.15 14.46 -0.56
C PHE A 132 13.85 15.67 0.06
N ALA A 133 14.86 15.46 0.89
CA ALA A 133 15.68 16.51 1.46
C ALA A 133 16.47 17.25 0.37
N TYR A 134 17.14 16.53 -0.52
CA TYR A 134 17.88 17.11 -1.65
C TYR A 134 16.98 17.96 -2.54
N GLN A 135 15.77 17.48 -2.82
CA GLN A 135 14.77 18.14 -3.65
C GLN A 135 14.02 19.26 -2.91
N LYS A 136 14.21 19.41 -1.60
CA LYS A 136 13.56 20.42 -0.74
C LYS A 136 12.05 20.37 -0.87
N VAL A 137 11.44 19.22 -0.61
CA VAL A 137 9.99 19.10 -0.57
C VAL A 137 9.40 19.93 0.57
N ASP A 138 8.22 20.51 0.35
CA ASP A 138 7.51 21.26 1.40
C ASP A 138 6.91 20.35 2.44
N ILE A 139 6.50 19.14 2.03
CA ILE A 139 5.97 18.08 2.89
C ILE A 139 6.14 16.74 2.20
N ALA A 140 6.31 15.66 2.98
CA ALA A 140 6.29 14.30 2.46
C ALA A 140 5.19 13.44 3.10
N VAL A 141 4.50 12.66 2.28
CA VAL A 141 3.54 11.64 2.70
C VAL A 141 4.26 10.29 2.71
N ILE A 142 4.37 9.69 3.89
CA ILE A 142 5.17 8.48 4.13
C ILE A 142 4.26 7.32 4.50
N GLU A 143 4.19 6.32 3.64
CA GLU A 143 3.47 5.07 3.90
C GLU A 143 4.34 4.10 4.69
N VAL A 144 3.81 3.54 5.78
CA VAL A 144 4.40 2.42 6.52
C VAL A 144 4.42 1.15 5.66
N GLY A 145 5.56 0.48 5.60
CA GLY A 145 5.67 -0.78 4.88
C GLY A 145 4.97 -1.93 5.61
N LEU A 146 5.31 -2.15 6.88
CA LEU A 146 4.77 -3.26 7.68
C LEU A 146 4.62 -2.88 9.15
N GLY A 147 3.44 -3.10 9.72
CA GLY A 147 3.17 -2.79 11.12
C GLY A 147 3.10 -1.29 11.38
N GLY A 148 4.09 -0.76 12.02
CA GLY A 148 4.28 0.67 12.35
C GLY A 148 5.41 0.87 13.36
N ARG A 149 5.29 0.28 14.55
CA ARG A 149 6.21 0.50 15.68
C ARG A 149 7.69 0.27 15.33
N LEU A 150 7.98 -0.79 14.60
CA LEU A 150 9.33 -1.20 14.20
C LEU A 150 9.55 -1.10 12.69
N ASP A 151 8.70 -0.34 11.99
CA ASP A 151 8.87 -0.05 10.57
C ASP A 151 9.98 0.99 10.38
N SER A 152 10.81 0.81 9.34
CA SER A 152 11.94 1.72 9.08
C SER A 152 11.51 3.16 8.81
N THR A 153 10.26 3.40 8.41
CA THR A 153 9.72 4.76 8.28
C THR A 153 9.46 5.43 9.62
N ASN A 154 9.40 4.68 10.73
CA ASN A 154 8.98 5.19 12.04
C ASN A 154 10.06 5.98 12.80
N ILE A 155 11.09 6.45 12.10
CA ILE A 155 12.10 7.37 12.65
C ILE A 155 11.74 8.85 12.44
N ILE A 156 10.62 9.14 11.77
CA ILE A 156 10.12 10.49 11.51
C ILE A 156 9.25 11.01 12.66
N ASN A 157 9.13 12.35 12.73
CA ASN A 157 8.20 13.05 13.62
C ASN A 157 7.13 13.76 12.75
N PRO A 158 6.00 13.12 12.46
CA PRO A 158 5.02 13.65 11.53
C PRO A 158 4.20 14.80 12.12
N VAL A 159 3.66 15.66 11.24
CA VAL A 159 2.69 16.70 11.61
C VAL A 159 1.36 16.08 12.03
N VAL A 160 0.97 14.99 11.36
CA VAL A 160 -0.22 14.18 11.64
C VAL A 160 0.10 12.72 11.32
N SER A 161 -0.36 11.79 12.15
CA SER A 161 -0.39 10.35 11.86
C SER A 161 -1.80 9.91 11.45
N LEU A 162 -1.89 9.03 10.45
CA LEU A 162 -3.16 8.44 9.99
C LEU A 162 -3.07 6.91 10.06
N ILE A 163 -4.04 6.28 10.74
CA ILE A 163 -4.21 4.81 10.74
C ILE A 163 -5.53 4.50 10.04
N THR A 164 -5.46 3.81 8.89
CA THR A 164 -6.62 3.59 8.02
C THR A 164 -7.58 2.56 8.62
N ASN A 165 -7.16 1.32 8.74
CA ASN A 165 -7.95 0.26 9.37
C ASN A 165 -7.08 -0.83 9.97
N ILE A 166 -7.71 -1.74 10.73
CA ILE A 166 -7.08 -2.92 11.30
C ILE A 166 -7.80 -4.16 10.78
N GLY A 167 -7.02 -5.07 10.22
CA GLY A 167 -7.45 -6.39 9.78
C GLY A 167 -6.33 -7.40 9.97
N LYS A 168 -6.66 -8.69 9.93
CA LYS A 168 -5.66 -9.75 10.02
C LYS A 168 -4.87 -9.85 8.71
N ASP A 169 -3.62 -9.52 8.78
CA ASP A 169 -2.59 -9.76 7.75
C ASP A 169 -1.23 -9.78 8.44
N HIS A 170 -0.26 -10.50 7.88
CA HIS A 170 1.08 -10.68 8.46
C HIS A 170 1.07 -11.12 9.93
N THR A 171 0.14 -12.01 10.30
CA THR A 171 -0.09 -12.43 11.68
C THR A 171 1.12 -13.06 12.35
N GLU A 172 2.01 -13.68 11.57
CA GLU A 172 3.29 -14.23 12.03
C GLU A 172 4.25 -13.19 12.64
N ILE A 173 4.07 -11.90 12.28
CA ILE A 173 4.92 -10.79 12.71
C ILE A 173 4.17 -9.84 13.63
N LEU A 174 2.91 -9.52 13.27
CA LEU A 174 2.14 -8.47 13.94
C LEU A 174 1.25 -8.97 15.06
N GLY A 175 1.10 -10.31 15.20
CA GLY A 175 0.24 -10.93 16.19
C GLY A 175 -1.05 -11.51 15.59
N ASN A 176 -1.75 -12.33 16.39
CA ASN A 176 -2.91 -13.11 15.94
C ASN A 176 -4.26 -12.44 16.24
N THR A 177 -4.26 -11.39 17.05
CA THR A 177 -5.45 -10.62 17.44
C THR A 177 -5.46 -9.24 16.79
N LEU A 178 -6.65 -8.63 16.68
CA LEU A 178 -6.77 -7.26 16.17
C LEU A 178 -6.10 -6.25 17.09
N GLU A 179 -6.11 -6.51 18.39
CA GLU A 179 -5.50 -5.69 19.43
C GLU A 179 -3.97 -5.67 19.31
N GLU A 180 -3.33 -6.83 19.07
CA GLU A 180 -1.88 -6.92 18.84
C GLU A 180 -1.49 -6.17 17.58
N ILE A 181 -2.21 -6.37 16.47
CA ILE A 181 -1.99 -5.66 15.20
C ILE A 181 -2.20 -4.15 15.38
N ALA A 182 -3.23 -3.74 16.13
CA ALA A 182 -3.49 -2.34 16.44
C ALA A 182 -2.34 -1.71 17.24
N TYR A 183 -1.79 -2.44 18.23
CA TYR A 183 -0.64 -1.98 19.01
C TYR A 183 0.60 -1.74 18.14
N GLU A 184 0.93 -2.66 17.23
CA GLU A 184 2.04 -2.49 16.30
C GLU A 184 1.85 -1.25 15.40
N LYS A 185 0.61 -1.02 14.90
CA LYS A 185 0.31 0.15 14.07
C LYS A 185 0.25 1.45 14.87
N ALA A 186 -0.23 1.40 16.12
CA ALA A 186 -0.24 2.52 17.04
C ALA A 186 1.19 3.06 17.36
N GLY A 187 2.23 2.28 17.07
CA GLY A 187 3.60 2.71 17.22
C GLY A 187 4.02 3.93 16.39
N ILE A 188 3.20 4.35 15.41
CA ILE A 188 3.39 5.60 14.67
C ILE A 188 2.84 6.84 15.39
N ILE A 189 2.12 6.66 16.49
CA ILE A 189 1.61 7.77 17.33
C ILE A 189 2.79 8.37 18.10
N LYS A 190 3.12 9.62 17.77
CA LYS A 190 4.25 10.33 18.37
C LYS A 190 3.79 11.29 19.48
N PRO A 191 4.69 11.65 20.41
CA PRO A 191 4.37 12.61 21.47
C PRO A 191 3.78 13.91 20.90
N HIS A 192 2.66 14.36 21.47
CA HIS A 192 1.98 15.62 21.13
C HIS A 192 1.55 15.75 19.66
N THR A 193 1.58 14.65 18.89
CA THR A 193 1.23 14.62 17.46
C THR A 193 -0.19 14.09 17.28
N PRO A 194 -1.09 14.81 16.62
CA PRO A 194 -2.45 14.33 16.35
C PRO A 194 -2.44 13.03 15.55
N VAL A 195 -3.33 12.11 15.93
CA VAL A 195 -3.55 10.87 15.20
C VAL A 195 -5.01 10.74 14.77
N VAL A 196 -5.20 10.37 13.51
CA VAL A 196 -6.51 10.05 12.93
C VAL A 196 -6.66 8.55 12.78
N ILE A 197 -7.79 8.01 13.21
CA ILE A 197 -8.20 6.62 12.99
C ILE A 197 -9.39 6.64 12.02
N SER A 198 -9.22 6.12 10.80
CA SER A 198 -10.27 6.21 9.78
C SER A 198 -11.48 5.35 10.11
N GLU A 199 -11.26 4.11 10.60
CA GLU A 199 -12.33 3.17 10.92
C GLU A 199 -12.32 2.84 12.41
N PHE A 200 -13.44 3.13 13.10
CA PHE A 200 -13.65 2.70 14.48
C PHE A 200 -13.91 1.19 14.54
N HIS A 201 -13.26 0.51 15.47
CA HIS A 201 -13.55 -0.88 15.80
C HIS A 201 -13.49 -1.07 17.33
N PRO A 202 -14.51 -1.72 17.96
CA PRO A 202 -14.61 -1.78 19.42
C PRO A 202 -13.43 -2.48 20.10
N LEU A 203 -12.77 -3.45 19.44
CA LEU A 203 -11.60 -4.16 19.98
C LEU A 203 -10.32 -3.33 19.87
N THR A 204 -10.15 -2.51 18.83
CA THR A 204 -8.89 -1.78 18.58
C THR A 204 -8.90 -0.36 19.13
N ALA A 205 -10.08 0.27 19.26
CA ALA A 205 -10.21 1.62 19.77
C ALA A 205 -9.62 1.83 21.19
N PRO A 206 -9.75 0.88 22.15
CA PRO A 206 -9.09 1.00 23.44
C PRO A 206 -7.56 1.06 23.35
N VAL A 207 -6.96 0.27 22.44
CA VAL A 207 -5.51 0.26 22.22
C VAL A 207 -5.03 1.63 21.71
N PHE A 208 -5.70 2.19 20.70
CA PHE A 208 -5.35 3.51 20.17
C PHE A 208 -5.52 4.62 21.20
N LYS A 209 -6.60 4.59 21.99
CA LYS A 209 -6.85 5.57 23.06
C LYS A 209 -5.76 5.49 24.13
N GLN A 210 -5.34 4.29 24.53
CA GLN A 210 -4.30 4.09 25.50
C GLN A 210 -2.96 4.67 25.00
N VAL A 211 -2.52 4.26 23.80
CA VAL A 211 -1.25 4.74 23.23
C VAL A 211 -1.28 6.26 23.01
N ALA A 212 -2.39 6.81 22.54
CA ALA A 212 -2.53 8.25 22.36
C ALA A 212 -2.42 9.01 23.71
N ALA A 213 -3.06 8.49 24.77
CA ALA A 213 -2.95 9.06 26.11
C ALA A 213 -1.50 9.01 26.65
N GLU A 214 -0.80 7.88 26.50
CA GLU A 214 0.61 7.72 26.87
C GLU A 214 1.55 8.68 26.13
N ARG A 215 1.16 9.13 24.92
CA ARG A 215 1.90 10.06 24.06
C ARG A 215 1.39 11.51 24.15
N GLU A 216 0.39 11.79 25.01
CA GLU A 216 -0.26 13.11 25.06
C GLU A 216 -0.73 13.58 23.67
N ALA A 217 -1.14 12.64 22.81
CA ALA A 217 -1.56 12.86 21.44
C ALA A 217 -3.08 13.03 21.37
N LEU A 218 -3.54 14.03 20.62
CA LEU A 218 -4.95 14.16 20.30
C LEU A 218 -5.37 13.05 19.32
N ILE A 219 -6.43 12.31 19.64
CA ILE A 219 -6.94 11.23 18.80
C ILE A 219 -8.31 11.60 18.21
N TYR A 220 -8.45 11.36 16.91
CA TYR A 220 -9.67 11.61 16.13
C TYR A 220 -10.16 10.31 15.49
N PHE A 221 -11.39 9.89 15.78
CA PHE A 221 -12.06 8.80 15.06
C PHE A 221 -12.91 9.41 13.96
N ALA A 222 -12.58 9.08 12.71
CA ALA A 222 -13.19 9.70 11.53
C ALA A 222 -14.39 8.93 10.96
N ASP A 223 -14.71 7.75 11.48
CA ASP A 223 -15.76 6.87 10.97
C ASP A 223 -17.15 7.51 10.90
N SER A 224 -17.47 8.43 11.82
CA SER A 224 -18.73 9.17 11.84
C SER A 224 -18.71 10.47 11.02
N LEU A 225 -17.57 10.82 10.41
CA LEU A 225 -17.44 12.05 9.66
C LEU A 225 -18.30 12.01 8.39
N GLU A 226 -19.14 13.02 8.21
CA GLU A 226 -19.81 13.27 6.94
C GLU A 226 -18.85 14.02 6.00
N VAL A 227 -18.65 13.46 4.81
CA VAL A 227 -17.71 13.96 3.82
C VAL A 227 -18.47 14.35 2.56
N PRO A 228 -18.46 15.64 2.15
CA PRO A 228 -19.19 16.11 0.98
C PRO A 228 -18.43 15.90 -0.35
N TYR A 229 -17.30 15.22 -0.29
CA TYR A 229 -16.43 15.01 -1.46
C TYR A 229 -16.55 13.58 -1.99
N THR A 230 -16.19 13.42 -3.28
CA THR A 230 -16.00 12.13 -3.93
C THR A 230 -14.57 12.00 -4.44
N MET A 231 -14.09 10.75 -4.57
CA MET A 231 -12.78 10.45 -5.15
C MET A 231 -12.93 9.85 -6.54
N ASP A 232 -11.90 9.99 -7.37
CA ASP A 232 -11.81 9.27 -8.66
C ASP A 232 -11.51 7.77 -8.47
N LEU A 233 -11.02 7.36 -7.30
CA LEU A 233 -10.86 5.96 -6.92
C LEU A 233 -12.22 5.27 -6.70
N LYS A 234 -12.52 4.20 -7.46
CA LYS A 234 -13.87 3.65 -7.61
C LYS A 234 -14.25 2.53 -6.62
N GLY A 235 -13.31 1.93 -5.90
CA GLY A 235 -13.65 0.86 -4.95
C GLY A 235 -14.55 1.36 -3.80
N GLY A 236 -15.59 0.62 -3.43
CA GLY A 236 -16.53 0.98 -2.36
C GLY A 236 -15.86 1.23 -1.01
N TYR A 237 -14.76 0.53 -0.73
CA TYR A 237 -13.92 0.73 0.45
C TYR A 237 -13.28 2.13 0.53
N GLN A 238 -13.23 2.87 -0.57
CA GLN A 238 -12.72 4.25 -0.57
C GLN A 238 -13.62 5.21 0.21
N ALA A 239 -14.91 4.89 0.37
CA ALA A 239 -15.83 5.64 1.21
C ALA A 239 -15.43 5.67 2.70
N LYS A 240 -14.64 4.67 3.14
CA LYS A 240 -14.05 4.65 4.49
C LYS A 240 -12.73 5.42 4.54
N ASN A 241 -11.87 5.22 3.52
CA ASN A 241 -10.58 5.90 3.45
C ASN A 241 -10.74 7.43 3.40
N ILE A 242 -11.69 7.95 2.62
CA ILE A 242 -11.90 9.41 2.45
C ILE A 242 -12.15 10.13 3.77
N LYS A 243 -12.79 9.47 4.74
CA LYS A 243 -13.08 10.06 6.05
C LYS A 243 -11.80 10.39 6.82
N GLY A 244 -10.86 9.44 6.89
CA GLY A 244 -9.55 9.65 7.51
C GLY A 244 -8.70 10.68 6.76
N ILE A 245 -8.74 10.66 5.42
CA ILE A 245 -8.06 11.64 4.57
C ILE A 245 -8.56 13.06 4.88
N VAL A 246 -9.87 13.28 4.82
CA VAL A 246 -10.47 14.60 5.07
C VAL A 246 -10.21 15.08 6.50
N GLN A 247 -10.32 14.20 7.50
CA GLN A 247 -9.98 14.56 8.88
C GLN A 247 -8.50 14.97 9.00
N THR A 248 -7.58 14.28 8.32
CA THR A 248 -6.16 14.63 8.29
C THR A 248 -5.94 16.02 7.67
N LEU A 249 -6.63 16.30 6.56
CA LEU A 249 -6.56 17.62 5.88
C LEU A 249 -7.11 18.74 6.77
N ARG A 250 -8.21 18.52 7.49
CA ARG A 250 -8.76 19.50 8.45
C ARG A 250 -7.76 19.83 9.56
N ILE A 251 -7.06 18.83 10.10
CA ILE A 251 -5.99 19.05 11.09
C ILE A 251 -4.84 19.86 10.49
N LEU A 252 -4.47 19.61 9.24
CA LEU A 252 -3.46 20.42 8.56
C LEU A 252 -3.92 21.87 8.41
N GLN A 253 -5.17 22.11 8.00
CA GLN A 253 -5.75 23.47 7.94
C GLN A 253 -5.69 24.18 9.30
N GLU A 254 -6.08 23.49 10.40
CA GLU A 254 -5.99 24.00 11.77
C GLU A 254 -4.56 24.34 12.19
N LYS A 255 -3.57 23.62 11.65
CA LYS A 255 -2.13 23.89 11.86
C LYS A 255 -1.56 24.96 10.93
N GLY A 256 -2.41 25.62 10.12
CA GLY A 256 -2.03 26.74 9.27
C GLY A 256 -1.57 26.37 7.85
N TRP A 257 -1.73 25.11 7.41
CA TRP A 257 -1.48 24.75 6.02
C TRP A 257 -2.54 25.38 5.10
N ALA A 258 -2.10 26.04 4.04
CA ALA A 258 -2.98 26.71 3.10
C ALA A 258 -3.60 25.71 2.12
N ILE A 259 -4.66 25.04 2.57
CA ILE A 259 -5.41 24.05 1.80
C ILE A 259 -6.86 24.54 1.73
N SER A 260 -7.35 24.91 0.55
CA SER A 260 -8.74 25.35 0.36
C SER A 260 -9.69 24.16 0.15
N GLU A 261 -10.99 24.39 0.30
CA GLU A 261 -12.02 23.40 -0.05
C GLU A 261 -11.93 23.00 -1.53
N GLU A 262 -11.57 23.94 -2.40
CA GLU A 262 -11.35 23.69 -3.82
C GLU A 262 -10.15 22.75 -4.04
N ASN A 263 -9.03 22.95 -3.32
CA ASN A 263 -7.88 22.04 -3.39
C ASN A 263 -8.26 20.63 -2.95
N ILE A 264 -9.07 20.50 -1.89
CA ILE A 264 -9.58 19.19 -1.44
C ILE A 264 -10.41 18.53 -2.54
N GLN A 265 -11.37 19.27 -3.10
CA GLN A 265 -12.25 18.76 -4.16
C GLN A 265 -11.45 18.35 -5.41
N GLN A 266 -10.55 19.20 -5.88
CA GLN A 266 -9.73 18.92 -7.07
C GLN A 266 -8.78 17.77 -6.83
N GLY A 267 -8.04 17.77 -5.71
CA GLY A 267 -7.09 16.73 -5.39
C GLY A 267 -7.74 15.35 -5.23
N LEU A 268 -8.91 15.27 -4.61
CA LEU A 268 -9.65 14.00 -4.46
C LEU A 268 -10.25 13.50 -5.79
N SER A 269 -10.58 14.40 -6.72
CA SER A 269 -11.09 14.01 -8.05
C SER A 269 -10.02 13.72 -9.10
N HIS A 270 -8.75 13.97 -8.81
CA HIS A 270 -7.62 13.76 -9.71
C HIS A 270 -6.48 12.92 -9.10
N ILE A 271 -6.76 12.03 -8.15
CA ILE A 271 -5.72 11.23 -7.47
C ILE A 271 -4.91 10.42 -8.48
N VAL A 272 -5.59 9.73 -9.40
CA VAL A 272 -4.91 8.91 -10.42
C VAL A 272 -4.09 9.78 -11.36
N ALA A 273 -4.64 10.88 -11.83
CA ALA A 273 -3.93 11.81 -12.73
C ALA A 273 -2.70 12.45 -12.07
N ASN A 274 -2.83 12.87 -10.80
CA ASN A 274 -1.78 13.59 -10.06
C ASN A 274 -0.69 12.67 -9.49
N THR A 275 -0.96 11.36 -9.30
CA THR A 275 -0.05 10.48 -8.56
C THR A 275 0.25 9.15 -9.23
N HIS A 276 -0.43 8.84 -10.35
CA HIS A 276 -0.29 7.60 -11.12
C HIS A 276 -0.55 6.33 -10.28
N LEU A 277 -1.51 6.39 -9.34
CA LEU A 277 -1.91 5.23 -8.53
C LEU A 277 -2.55 4.16 -9.42
N MET A 278 -2.07 2.94 -9.33
CA MET A 278 -2.56 1.78 -10.06
C MET A 278 -3.10 0.68 -9.13
N GLY A 279 -3.90 -0.25 -9.69
CA GLY A 279 -4.29 -1.49 -9.02
C GLY A 279 -5.29 -1.31 -7.88
N ARG A 280 -6.15 -0.30 -7.89
CA ARG A 280 -7.21 -0.08 -6.90
C ARG A 280 -8.56 0.01 -7.58
N TRP A 281 -9.25 -1.14 -7.71
CA TRP A 281 -10.47 -1.29 -8.50
C TRP A 281 -10.32 -0.64 -9.88
N GLN A 282 -9.17 -0.92 -10.51
CA GLN A 282 -8.77 -0.26 -11.75
C GLN A 282 -9.45 -0.91 -12.95
N LEU A 283 -10.14 -0.10 -13.75
CA LEU A 283 -10.75 -0.51 -15.00
C LEU A 283 -9.67 -0.72 -16.07
N LEU A 284 -9.63 -1.91 -16.67
CA LEU A 284 -8.74 -2.26 -17.77
C LEU A 284 -9.50 -2.32 -19.12
N SER A 285 -10.76 -2.72 -19.09
CA SER A 285 -11.64 -2.78 -20.27
C SER A 285 -13.10 -2.56 -19.87
N GLU A 286 -13.88 -1.94 -20.75
CA GLU A 286 -15.32 -1.74 -20.55
C GLU A 286 -16.15 -2.96 -21.00
N HIS A 287 -15.71 -3.70 -22.02
CA HIS A 287 -16.44 -4.79 -22.63
C HIS A 287 -15.54 -5.96 -23.04
N PRO A 288 -15.59 -7.12 -22.36
CA PRO A 288 -16.23 -7.33 -21.06
C PRO A 288 -15.61 -6.43 -19.99
N LYS A 289 -16.41 -6.00 -19.02
CA LYS A 289 -15.90 -5.17 -17.93
C LYS A 289 -14.81 -5.91 -17.17
N THR A 290 -13.59 -5.41 -17.26
CA THR A 290 -12.41 -6.04 -16.68
C THR A 290 -11.79 -5.12 -15.64
N ILE A 291 -11.72 -5.58 -14.39
CA ILE A 291 -11.20 -4.83 -13.24
C ILE A 291 -10.04 -5.59 -12.62
N CYS A 292 -8.99 -4.88 -12.23
CA CYS A 292 -7.96 -5.43 -11.37
C CYS A 292 -7.90 -4.71 -10.01
N ASP A 293 -7.57 -5.48 -8.96
CA ASP A 293 -7.39 -4.96 -7.61
C ASP A 293 -6.34 -5.75 -6.83
N THR A 294 -5.50 -5.06 -6.07
CA THR A 294 -4.40 -5.64 -5.28
C THR A 294 -4.83 -6.23 -3.94
N ALA A 295 -6.14 -6.40 -3.68
CA ALA A 295 -6.63 -7.11 -2.50
C ALA A 295 -6.02 -8.53 -2.42
N HIS A 296 -5.50 -8.88 -1.22
CA HIS A 296 -4.74 -10.11 -1.03
C HIS A 296 -4.92 -10.72 0.37
N ASN A 297 -5.86 -10.21 1.15
CA ASN A 297 -6.22 -10.74 2.48
C ASN A 297 -7.74 -10.81 2.63
N ALA A 298 -8.22 -11.55 3.64
CA ALA A 298 -9.66 -11.77 3.82
C ALA A 298 -10.45 -10.46 3.98
N HIS A 299 -9.91 -9.48 4.71
CA HIS A 299 -10.55 -8.18 4.88
C HIS A 299 -10.67 -7.42 3.54
N GLY A 300 -9.62 -7.43 2.71
CA GLY A 300 -9.65 -6.82 1.38
C GLY A 300 -10.68 -7.51 0.46
N PHE A 301 -10.71 -8.85 0.46
CA PHE A 301 -11.68 -9.60 -0.37
C PHE A 301 -13.12 -9.40 0.09
N ALA A 302 -13.39 -9.20 1.39
CA ALA A 302 -14.74 -8.83 1.84
C ALA A 302 -15.24 -7.54 1.16
N GLU A 303 -14.39 -6.53 1.04
CA GLU A 303 -14.71 -5.29 0.33
C GLU A 303 -14.88 -5.50 -1.18
N ILE A 304 -14.03 -6.32 -1.81
CA ILE A 304 -14.14 -6.68 -3.24
C ILE A 304 -15.47 -7.38 -3.51
N PHE A 305 -15.88 -8.35 -2.69
CA PHE A 305 -17.14 -9.07 -2.90
C PHE A 305 -18.36 -8.19 -2.63
N ALA A 306 -18.29 -7.27 -1.67
CA ALA A 306 -19.33 -6.28 -1.46
C ALA A 306 -19.49 -5.36 -2.68
N GLN A 307 -18.39 -4.98 -3.33
CA GLN A 307 -18.41 -4.20 -4.56
C GLN A 307 -18.92 -5.01 -5.76
N LEU A 308 -18.44 -6.25 -5.95
CA LEU A 308 -18.91 -7.15 -7.01
C LEU A 308 -20.43 -7.40 -6.92
N GLY A 309 -20.97 -7.48 -5.69
CA GLY A 309 -22.42 -7.60 -5.48
C GLY A 309 -23.26 -6.41 -5.93
N GLN A 310 -22.64 -5.26 -6.20
CA GLN A 310 -23.31 -4.05 -6.74
C GLN A 310 -23.17 -3.94 -8.26
N GLU A 311 -22.27 -4.73 -8.87
CA GLU A 311 -22.05 -4.75 -10.30
C GLU A 311 -23.11 -5.60 -11.02
N LYS A 312 -23.40 -5.26 -12.27
CA LYS A 312 -24.32 -6.02 -13.13
C LYS A 312 -23.51 -6.80 -14.15
N TYR A 313 -23.65 -8.09 -14.15
CA TYR A 313 -23.00 -8.98 -15.11
C TYR A 313 -23.80 -10.28 -15.25
N ASN A 314 -23.60 -11.01 -16.35
CA ASN A 314 -24.19 -12.34 -16.56
C ASN A 314 -23.33 -13.41 -15.88
N THR A 315 -22.03 -13.43 -16.17
CA THR A 315 -21.05 -14.38 -15.63
C THR A 315 -19.86 -13.64 -15.01
N LEU A 316 -19.37 -14.14 -13.88
CA LEU A 316 -18.15 -13.66 -13.25
C LEU A 316 -16.98 -14.58 -13.58
N HIS A 317 -15.94 -14.02 -14.18
CA HIS A 317 -14.67 -14.67 -14.46
C HIS A 317 -13.62 -14.13 -13.48
N MET A 318 -12.89 -15.02 -12.78
CA MET A 318 -11.91 -14.64 -11.75
C MET A 318 -10.52 -15.16 -12.09
N VAL A 319 -9.63 -14.28 -12.50
CA VAL A 319 -8.19 -14.56 -12.71
C VAL A 319 -7.46 -14.34 -11.40
N LEU A 320 -6.99 -15.43 -10.78
CA LEU A 320 -6.47 -15.40 -9.43
C LEU A 320 -5.10 -16.06 -9.30
N GLY A 321 -4.18 -15.37 -8.63
CA GLY A 321 -2.88 -15.91 -8.22
C GLY A 321 -2.45 -15.35 -6.88
N PHE A 322 -1.80 -16.19 -6.08
CA PHE A 322 -1.36 -15.85 -4.71
C PHE A 322 0.13 -16.12 -4.51
N VAL A 323 0.67 -15.61 -3.42
CA VAL A 323 1.99 -16.02 -2.92
C VAL A 323 1.84 -17.16 -1.90
N LYS A 324 2.91 -17.96 -1.72
CA LYS A 324 2.91 -19.19 -0.90
C LYS A 324 2.51 -18.98 0.56
N GLU A 325 2.82 -17.80 1.11
CA GLU A 325 2.62 -17.49 2.54
C GLU A 325 1.21 -16.99 2.88
N LYS A 326 0.31 -16.89 1.90
CA LYS A 326 -1.06 -16.41 2.18
C LYS A 326 -1.93 -17.49 2.83
N ASP A 327 -2.70 -17.07 3.83
CA ASP A 327 -3.71 -17.89 4.49
C ASP A 327 -4.91 -18.10 3.56
N LEU A 328 -4.80 -19.09 2.69
CA LEU A 328 -5.86 -19.44 1.74
C LEU A 328 -7.10 -20.02 2.44
N ASP A 329 -6.95 -20.63 3.61
CA ASP A 329 -8.07 -21.19 4.37
C ASP A 329 -8.99 -20.08 4.92
N ALA A 330 -8.44 -18.92 5.20
CA ALA A 330 -9.23 -17.73 5.56
C ALA A 330 -9.85 -17.00 4.36
N ILE A 331 -9.30 -17.18 3.16
CA ILE A 331 -9.66 -16.40 1.97
C ILE A 331 -10.62 -17.18 1.06
N LEU A 332 -10.29 -18.41 0.66
CA LEU A 332 -11.02 -19.18 -0.35
C LEU A 332 -12.49 -19.47 0.00
N PRO A 333 -12.88 -19.71 1.27
CA PRO A 333 -14.29 -19.89 1.62
C PRO A 333 -15.21 -18.73 1.26
N MET A 334 -14.65 -17.53 1.08
CA MET A 334 -15.40 -16.30 0.79
C MET A 334 -15.75 -16.15 -0.70
N PHE A 335 -15.09 -16.91 -1.57
CA PHE A 335 -15.21 -16.74 -3.01
C PHE A 335 -16.52 -17.29 -3.56
N PRO A 336 -17.16 -16.60 -4.56
CA PRO A 336 -18.42 -17.04 -5.16
C PRO A 336 -18.26 -18.35 -5.92
N LYS A 337 -19.07 -19.34 -5.56
CA LYS A 337 -18.97 -20.71 -6.13
C LYS A 337 -19.43 -20.79 -7.60
N GLU A 338 -20.24 -19.84 -8.02
CA GLU A 338 -20.80 -19.78 -9.38
C GLU A 338 -19.88 -19.09 -10.38
N ALA A 339 -18.75 -18.51 -9.93
CA ALA A 339 -17.78 -17.88 -10.81
C ALA A 339 -16.94 -18.91 -11.57
N HIS A 340 -16.42 -18.51 -12.74
CA HIS A 340 -15.43 -19.27 -13.49
C HIS A 340 -14.02 -18.84 -13.07
N TYR A 341 -13.19 -19.79 -12.62
CA TYR A 341 -11.86 -19.50 -12.09
C TYR A 341 -10.75 -19.84 -13.09
N TYR A 342 -9.78 -18.93 -13.18
CA TYR A 342 -8.55 -19.06 -13.97
C TYR A 342 -7.40 -18.89 -12.99
N PHE A 343 -6.91 -20.01 -12.44
CA PHE A 343 -5.82 -19.98 -11.46
C PHE A 343 -4.48 -19.80 -12.15
N CYS A 344 -3.66 -18.87 -11.70
CA CYS A 344 -2.40 -18.54 -12.34
C CYS A 344 -1.24 -18.46 -11.33
N THR A 345 -0.02 -18.64 -11.84
CA THR A 345 1.21 -18.45 -11.07
C THR A 345 1.79 -17.07 -11.40
N PRO A 346 1.86 -16.11 -10.44
CA PRO A 346 2.55 -14.84 -10.69
C PRO A 346 4.06 -15.07 -10.89
N LYS A 347 4.68 -14.27 -11.75
CA LYS A 347 6.08 -14.41 -12.17
C LYS A 347 7.06 -13.92 -11.09
N ILE A 348 7.03 -14.56 -9.93
CA ILE A 348 7.97 -14.35 -8.83
C ILE A 348 8.29 -15.68 -8.14
N ASP A 349 9.43 -15.78 -7.46
CA ASP A 349 9.89 -17.04 -6.81
C ASP A 349 8.94 -17.54 -5.71
N ARG A 350 8.25 -16.62 -5.02
CA ARG A 350 7.21 -16.94 -4.02
C ARG A 350 5.84 -17.21 -4.62
N GLY A 351 5.68 -17.12 -5.94
CA GLY A 351 4.42 -17.43 -6.60
C GLY A 351 3.91 -18.81 -6.19
N LEU A 352 2.66 -18.90 -5.76
CA LEU A 352 2.02 -20.18 -5.53
C LEU A 352 1.71 -20.83 -6.88
N SER A 353 2.06 -22.11 -7.04
CA SER A 353 1.72 -22.86 -8.25
C SER A 353 0.22 -22.83 -8.51
N ALA A 354 -0.16 -22.54 -9.75
CA ALA A 354 -1.56 -22.53 -10.18
C ALA A 354 -2.26 -23.88 -9.91
N THR A 355 -1.55 -25.01 -10.08
CA THR A 355 -2.07 -26.35 -9.80
C THR A 355 -2.36 -26.54 -8.31
N LEU A 356 -1.45 -26.13 -7.43
CA LEU A 356 -1.67 -26.19 -5.98
C LEU A 356 -2.83 -25.28 -5.54
N LEU A 357 -2.94 -24.10 -6.16
CA LEU A 357 -4.06 -23.18 -5.90
C LEU A 357 -5.38 -23.80 -6.35
N GLN A 358 -5.43 -24.42 -7.54
CA GLN A 358 -6.59 -25.12 -8.08
C GLN A 358 -7.03 -26.27 -7.16
N GLU A 359 -6.10 -27.12 -6.74
CA GLU A 359 -6.38 -28.23 -5.82
C GLU A 359 -6.96 -27.73 -4.49
N LYS A 360 -6.36 -26.69 -3.92
CA LYS A 360 -6.83 -26.07 -2.68
C LYS A 360 -8.21 -25.42 -2.88
N ALA A 361 -8.43 -24.70 -3.96
CA ALA A 361 -9.69 -24.05 -4.29
C ALA A 361 -10.83 -25.07 -4.52
N ALA A 362 -10.53 -26.21 -5.14
CA ALA A 362 -11.49 -27.29 -5.34
C ALA A 362 -12.03 -27.83 -4.01
N SER A 363 -11.24 -27.87 -2.94
CA SER A 363 -11.70 -28.30 -1.60
C SER A 363 -12.76 -27.37 -1.00
N TYR A 364 -12.86 -26.13 -1.51
CA TYR A 364 -13.88 -25.14 -1.14
C TYR A 364 -15.02 -25.05 -2.17
N GLY A 365 -15.02 -25.91 -3.19
CA GLY A 365 -16.04 -25.96 -4.24
C GLY A 365 -15.86 -24.94 -5.35
N LEU A 366 -14.68 -24.32 -5.44
CA LEU A 366 -14.34 -23.37 -6.52
C LEU A 366 -13.83 -24.15 -7.73
N ARG A 367 -14.43 -23.92 -8.90
CA ARG A 367 -14.15 -24.68 -10.13
C ARG A 367 -13.48 -23.82 -11.16
N GLY A 368 -12.39 -24.30 -11.73
CA GLY A 368 -11.65 -23.61 -12.78
C GLY A 368 -10.39 -24.37 -13.19
N ASP A 369 -9.65 -23.77 -14.13
CA ASP A 369 -8.46 -24.35 -14.71
C ASP A 369 -7.19 -23.64 -14.24
N ALA A 370 -6.06 -24.37 -14.26
CA ALA A 370 -4.76 -23.88 -13.87
C ALA A 370 -3.94 -23.46 -15.10
N PHE A 371 -3.35 -22.28 -15.07
CA PHE A 371 -2.58 -21.67 -16.16
C PHE A 371 -1.15 -21.36 -15.67
N PRO A 372 -0.13 -21.51 -16.53
CA PRO A 372 1.26 -21.30 -16.13
C PRO A 372 1.62 -19.83 -15.83
N SER A 373 0.84 -18.88 -16.36
CA SER A 373 1.08 -17.44 -16.19
C SER A 373 -0.21 -16.65 -16.06
N VAL A 374 -0.10 -15.43 -15.56
CA VAL A 374 -1.22 -14.46 -15.49
C VAL A 374 -1.72 -14.13 -16.88
N GLU A 375 -0.81 -13.92 -17.84
CA GLU A 375 -1.13 -13.61 -19.23
C GLU A 375 -2.01 -14.71 -19.86
N SER A 376 -1.63 -15.99 -19.74
CA SER A 376 -2.38 -17.11 -20.31
C SER A 376 -3.76 -17.29 -19.64
N ALA A 377 -3.85 -17.07 -18.33
CA ALA A 377 -5.12 -17.11 -17.61
C ALA A 377 -6.06 -15.98 -18.03
N LEU A 378 -5.53 -14.77 -18.18
CA LEU A 378 -6.31 -13.62 -18.65
C LEU A 378 -6.77 -13.79 -20.09
N ALA A 379 -5.88 -14.26 -20.98
CA ALA A 379 -6.24 -14.53 -22.38
C ALA A 379 -7.40 -15.54 -22.48
N GLN A 380 -7.35 -16.62 -21.69
CA GLN A 380 -8.44 -17.61 -21.65
C GLN A 380 -9.73 -17.04 -21.07
N ALA A 381 -9.65 -16.21 -20.03
CA ALA A 381 -10.82 -15.54 -19.47
C ALA A 381 -11.46 -14.59 -20.49
N GLN A 382 -10.67 -13.84 -21.24
CA GLN A 382 -11.13 -12.94 -22.31
C GLN A 382 -11.75 -13.69 -23.49
N GLU A 383 -11.20 -14.86 -23.86
CA GLU A 383 -11.75 -15.69 -24.94
C GLU A 383 -13.13 -16.29 -24.58
N GLN A 384 -13.34 -16.62 -23.30
CA GLN A 384 -14.59 -17.24 -22.84
C GLN A 384 -15.66 -16.22 -22.43
N ALA A 385 -15.26 -15.00 -22.07
CA ALA A 385 -16.19 -13.99 -21.60
C ALA A 385 -17.00 -13.36 -22.75
N HIS A 386 -18.29 -13.16 -22.52
CA HIS A 386 -19.15 -12.36 -23.37
C HIS A 386 -19.12 -10.88 -22.96
N THR A 387 -19.63 -10.00 -23.82
CA THR A 387 -19.65 -8.54 -23.64
C THR A 387 -20.24 -8.09 -22.30
N ASP A 388 -21.25 -8.79 -21.79
CA ASP A 388 -21.99 -8.48 -20.57
C ASP A 388 -21.47 -9.27 -19.34
N ASP A 389 -20.32 -9.93 -19.46
CA ASP A 389 -19.67 -10.61 -18.38
C ASP A 389 -18.69 -9.68 -17.64
N PHE A 390 -18.22 -10.12 -16.49
CA PHE A 390 -17.27 -9.39 -15.67
C PHE A 390 -16.00 -10.21 -15.44
N ILE A 391 -14.84 -9.62 -15.70
CA ILE A 391 -13.55 -10.23 -15.41
C ILE A 391 -12.91 -9.50 -14.21
N TYR A 392 -12.66 -10.21 -13.12
CA TYR A 392 -11.89 -9.74 -11.99
C TYR A 392 -10.49 -10.34 -12.00
N ILE A 393 -9.46 -9.52 -11.79
CA ILE A 393 -8.06 -9.95 -11.75
C ILE A 393 -7.46 -9.54 -10.41
N GLY A 394 -6.89 -10.51 -9.66
CA GLY A 394 -6.33 -10.19 -8.35
C GLY A 394 -5.74 -11.37 -7.60
N GLY A 395 -5.76 -11.27 -6.26
CA GLY A 395 -5.18 -12.25 -5.34
C GLY A 395 -3.80 -11.87 -4.82
N SER A 396 -3.05 -11.08 -5.59
CA SER A 396 -1.79 -10.50 -5.14
C SER A 396 -1.44 -9.24 -5.93
N THR A 397 -0.60 -8.39 -5.34
CA THR A 397 0.01 -7.26 -6.01
C THR A 397 0.77 -7.70 -7.29
N PHE A 398 1.40 -8.88 -7.26
CA PHE A 398 2.20 -9.41 -8.36
C PHE A 398 1.36 -9.84 -9.57
N VAL A 399 0.16 -10.37 -9.34
CA VAL A 399 -0.80 -10.66 -10.43
C VAL A 399 -1.24 -9.37 -11.10
N VAL A 400 -1.57 -8.36 -10.31
CA VAL A 400 -2.00 -7.05 -10.83
C VAL A 400 -0.86 -6.36 -11.60
N ALA A 401 0.38 -6.47 -11.12
CA ALA A 401 1.56 -5.91 -11.78
C ALA A 401 1.77 -6.42 -13.23
N GLU A 402 1.30 -7.63 -13.53
CA GLU A 402 1.44 -8.23 -14.87
C GLU A 402 0.36 -7.77 -15.86
N VAL A 403 -0.68 -7.06 -15.41
CA VAL A 403 -1.84 -6.68 -16.25
C VAL A 403 -2.09 -5.16 -16.36
N VAL A 404 -1.42 -4.34 -15.52
CA VAL A 404 -1.53 -2.86 -15.56
C VAL A 404 -0.43 -2.21 -16.39
#